data_136c0e6a4c09cc8a0a92c5b93c8a2dc8
#
_entry.id   136c0e6a4c09cc8a0a92c5b93c8a2dc8
#
_cell.length_a   1.000
_cell.length_b   1.000
_cell.length_c   1.000
_cell.angle_alpha   90.00
_cell.angle_beta   90.00
_cell.angle_gamma   90.00
#
_symmetry.space_group_name_H-M   'P 1'
#
loop_
_entity.id
_entity.type
_entity.pdbx_description
1 polymer ?
#
loop_
_entity_poly.entity_id
_entity_poly.type
_entity_poly.pdbx_seq_one_letter_code
_entity_poly.pdbx_strand_id
1 'polypeptide(L)'
;MKAFYIVYFVATSKKGISSTELSRKLWLRQKTCWYFKRKVMKAMESSGNHLLHGNVDVDEFFVGGQEDGKKGRGKKKKLVVLAIEKTGKGISRMYGKEIAKADSKHLGSFMKETIDTKANIKTDRWLGYRPLKNTFKNLLQIDSGKKGGNFPEIHRAIMLFKSWLRGIHHSVNDLQAYIDEYTYRFNRHLMKTATFENLIRRMIKAKPYYLYA
;
A
#
# COMPACT_ATOMS: atom_id res chain seq x y z
N MET A 1 -26.35 7.86 11.25
CA MET A 1 -26.63 7.25 9.91
C MET A 1 -25.62 7.64 8.84
N LYS A 2 -25.32 8.93 8.59
CA LYS A 2 -24.37 9.38 7.52
C LYS A 2 -22.97 8.80 7.65
N ALA A 3 -22.47 8.50 8.85
CA ALA A 3 -21.17 7.86 9.08
C ALA A 3 -21.07 6.47 8.40
N PHE A 4 -22.13 5.65 8.49
CA PHE A 4 -22.18 4.35 7.81
C PHE A 4 -22.11 4.48 6.29
N TYR A 5 -22.74 5.51 5.71
CA TYR A 5 -22.63 5.78 4.28
C TYR A 5 -21.20 6.15 3.86
N ILE A 6 -20.44 6.89 4.70
CA ILE A 6 -19.03 7.15 4.42
C ILE A 6 -18.26 5.83 4.36
N VAL A 7 -18.43 4.95 5.37
CA VAL A 7 -17.77 3.64 5.38
C VAL A 7 -18.16 2.82 4.15
N TYR A 8 -19.44 2.80 3.82
CA TYR A 8 -19.97 2.08 2.66
C TYR A 8 -19.33 2.58 1.35
N PHE A 9 -19.36 3.88 1.10
CA PHE A 9 -18.75 4.44 -0.11
C PHE A 9 -17.24 4.23 -0.16
N VAL A 10 -16.55 4.38 0.97
CA VAL A 10 -15.11 4.11 1.04
C VAL A 10 -14.82 2.63 0.80
N ALA A 11 -15.63 1.70 1.28
CA ALA A 11 -15.44 0.26 1.07
C ALA A 11 -15.75 -0.20 -0.37
N THR A 12 -16.81 0.35 -0.99
CA THR A 12 -17.38 -0.19 -2.22
C THR A 12 -16.98 0.57 -3.49
N SER A 13 -16.53 1.83 -3.39
CA SER A 13 -16.10 2.61 -4.56
C SER A 13 -14.85 2.02 -5.20
N LYS A 14 -14.97 1.42 -6.38
CA LYS A 14 -13.88 0.71 -7.08
C LYS A 14 -12.60 1.55 -7.22
N LYS A 15 -12.73 2.82 -7.56
CA LYS A 15 -11.60 3.75 -7.74
C LYS A 15 -11.21 4.49 -6.45
N GLY A 16 -11.85 4.19 -5.31
CA GLY A 16 -11.79 5.05 -4.12
C GLY A 16 -12.75 6.23 -4.23
N ILE A 17 -12.79 7.08 -3.22
CA ILE A 17 -13.66 8.25 -3.17
C ILE A 17 -12.98 9.40 -2.45
N SER A 18 -13.06 10.61 -3.00
CA SER A 18 -12.51 11.79 -2.36
C SER A 18 -13.44 12.31 -1.25
N SER A 19 -12.88 13.07 -0.29
CA SER A 19 -13.70 13.73 0.73
C SER A 19 -14.64 14.79 0.15
N THR A 20 -14.25 15.41 -0.96
CA THR A 20 -15.10 16.37 -1.70
C THR A 20 -16.32 15.67 -2.33
N GLU A 21 -16.11 14.50 -2.91
CA GLU A 21 -17.21 13.70 -3.47
C GLU A 21 -18.15 13.20 -2.37
N LEU A 22 -17.60 12.71 -1.24
CA LEU A 22 -18.39 12.34 -0.07
C LEU A 22 -19.22 13.50 0.46
N SER A 23 -18.63 14.71 0.52
CA SER A 23 -19.33 15.94 0.92
C SER A 23 -20.54 16.21 0.05
N ARG A 24 -20.39 16.14 -1.28
CA ARG A 24 -21.48 16.35 -2.23
C ARG A 24 -22.58 15.29 -2.11
N LYS A 25 -22.19 14.00 -2.04
CA LYS A 25 -23.15 12.88 -1.94
C LYS A 25 -23.94 12.87 -0.65
N LEU A 26 -23.35 13.30 0.46
CA LEU A 26 -23.94 13.18 1.79
C LEU A 26 -24.43 14.49 2.41
N TRP A 27 -24.23 15.60 1.71
CA TRP A 27 -24.58 16.95 2.21
C TRP A 27 -23.94 17.19 3.59
N LEU A 28 -22.62 16.93 3.68
CA LEU A 28 -21.80 17.14 4.86
C LEU A 28 -20.66 18.11 4.52
N ARG A 29 -20.13 18.79 5.54
CA ARG A 29 -18.91 19.60 5.36
C ARG A 29 -17.75 18.69 4.91
N GLN A 30 -16.98 19.16 3.92
CA GLN A 30 -15.84 18.42 3.36
C GLN A 30 -14.82 18.02 4.45
N LYS A 31 -14.53 18.93 5.39
CA LYS A 31 -13.63 18.67 6.52
C LYS A 31 -14.13 17.48 7.39
N THR A 32 -15.44 17.40 7.66
CA THR A 32 -16.06 16.27 8.39
C THR A 32 -15.88 14.96 7.63
N CYS A 33 -16.14 14.96 6.33
CA CYS A 33 -15.94 13.77 5.47
C CYS A 33 -14.47 13.35 5.44
N TRP A 34 -13.54 14.31 5.37
CA TRP A 34 -12.11 14.04 5.37
C TRP A 34 -11.65 13.40 6.69
N TYR A 35 -12.03 13.98 7.83
CA TYR A 35 -11.68 13.40 9.14
C TYR A 35 -12.24 12.00 9.32
N PHE A 36 -13.50 11.79 8.94
CA PHE A 36 -14.10 10.47 9.09
C PHE A 36 -13.48 9.46 8.13
N LYS A 37 -13.23 9.84 6.87
CA LYS A 37 -12.50 9.00 5.92
C LYS A 37 -11.13 8.58 6.46
N ARG A 38 -10.39 9.47 7.11
CA ARG A 38 -9.10 9.15 7.74
C ARG A 38 -9.23 8.07 8.83
N LYS A 39 -10.27 8.14 9.64
CA LYS A 39 -10.57 7.08 10.63
C LYS A 39 -10.86 5.74 9.95
N VAL A 40 -11.59 5.76 8.85
CA VAL A 40 -11.87 4.54 8.06
C VAL A 40 -10.58 3.97 7.47
N MET A 41 -9.72 4.82 6.89
CA MET A 41 -8.42 4.40 6.35
C MET A 41 -7.51 3.80 7.44
N LYS A 42 -7.52 4.34 8.66
CA LYS A 42 -6.80 3.76 9.80
C LYS A 42 -7.23 2.32 10.10
N ALA A 43 -8.51 2.00 9.98
CA ALA A 43 -8.99 0.63 10.13
C ALA A 43 -8.60 -0.30 8.96
N MET A 44 -8.09 0.24 7.87
CA MET A 44 -7.59 -0.53 6.71
C MET A 44 -6.13 -0.96 6.84
N GLU A 45 -5.38 -0.46 7.81
CA GLU A 45 -3.99 -0.87 8.06
C GLU A 45 -3.86 -2.39 8.15
N SER A 46 -2.70 -2.92 7.76
CA SER A 46 -2.44 -4.34 7.93
C SER A 46 -2.51 -4.74 9.40
N SER A 47 -3.14 -5.89 9.69
CA SER A 47 -3.19 -6.44 11.05
C SER A 47 -1.89 -7.15 11.45
N GLY A 48 -0.96 -7.36 10.50
CA GLY A 48 0.22 -8.19 10.71
C GLY A 48 -0.05 -9.70 10.81
N ASN A 49 -1.33 -10.13 10.84
CA ASN A 49 -1.69 -11.54 11.08
C ASN A 49 -1.56 -12.45 9.84
N HIS A 50 -1.22 -11.90 8.69
CA HIS A 50 -1.15 -12.64 7.44
C HIS A 50 0.14 -12.27 6.71
N LEU A 51 1.19 -13.03 6.98
CA LEU A 51 2.45 -12.88 6.27
C LEU A 51 2.31 -13.37 4.82
N LEU A 52 3.11 -12.82 3.92
CA LEU A 52 3.23 -13.31 2.55
C LEU A 52 4.03 -14.61 2.54
N HIS A 53 3.56 -15.59 1.77
CA HIS A 53 4.15 -16.93 1.68
C HIS A 53 4.50 -17.29 0.23
N GLY A 54 5.15 -18.43 0.05
CA GLY A 54 5.47 -18.95 -1.28
C GLY A 54 6.41 -18.03 -2.05
N ASN A 55 6.04 -17.63 -3.25
CA ASN A 55 6.87 -16.76 -4.11
C ASN A 55 6.52 -15.29 -3.89
N VAL A 56 7.48 -14.52 -3.39
CA VAL A 56 7.30 -13.10 -3.04
C VAL A 56 8.30 -12.26 -3.83
N ASP A 57 7.81 -11.24 -4.54
CA ASP A 57 8.68 -10.21 -5.13
C ASP A 57 8.64 -8.96 -4.25
N VAL A 58 9.80 -8.32 -4.05
CA VAL A 58 9.94 -7.08 -3.28
C VAL A 58 10.71 -6.06 -4.11
N ASP A 59 10.20 -4.82 -4.15
CA ASP A 59 10.83 -3.71 -4.87
C ASP A 59 10.49 -2.38 -4.20
N GLU A 60 11.33 -1.36 -4.39
CA GLU A 60 11.08 -0.01 -3.91
C GLU A 60 10.94 0.99 -5.05
N PHE A 61 10.08 1.98 -4.83
CA PHE A 61 9.80 2.99 -5.84
C PHE A 61 9.47 4.35 -5.22
N PHE A 62 9.63 5.39 -6.03
CA PHE A 62 9.29 6.74 -5.62
C PHE A 62 7.88 7.13 -6.04
N VAL A 63 7.18 7.83 -5.13
CA VAL A 63 5.90 8.50 -5.33
C VAL A 63 6.10 10.01 -5.22
N GLY A 64 5.55 10.76 -6.13
CA GLY A 64 5.64 12.22 -6.20
C GLY A 64 5.85 12.71 -7.63
N GLY A 65 5.63 14.01 -7.85
CA GLY A 65 5.82 14.66 -9.15
C GLY A 65 7.28 14.72 -9.60
N GLN A 66 7.47 15.03 -10.87
CA GLN A 66 8.79 15.34 -11.42
C GLN A 66 9.18 16.73 -10.89
N GLU A 67 10.39 16.87 -10.38
CA GLU A 67 10.99 18.15 -10.04
C GLU A 67 11.78 18.65 -11.25
N ASP A 68 11.56 19.91 -11.64
CA ASP A 68 12.28 20.52 -12.76
C ASP A 68 13.79 20.46 -12.55
N GLY A 69 14.50 20.06 -13.59
CA GLY A 69 15.95 19.95 -13.58
C GLY A 69 16.54 18.75 -12.84
N LYS A 70 15.74 17.84 -12.24
CA LYS A 70 16.25 16.67 -11.52
C LYS A 70 15.66 15.37 -12.03
N LYS A 71 16.52 14.52 -12.57
CA LYS A 71 16.20 13.12 -12.87
C LYS A 71 16.40 12.27 -11.61
N GLY A 72 15.42 11.44 -11.25
CA GLY A 72 15.55 10.46 -10.16
C GLY A 72 15.06 10.94 -8.79
N ARG A 73 15.91 10.91 -7.76
CA ARG A 73 15.60 11.14 -6.35
C ARG A 73 15.45 12.64 -6.02
N GLY A 74 14.28 13.23 -6.30
CA GLY A 74 13.96 14.60 -5.86
C GLY A 74 13.63 14.66 -4.35
N LYS A 75 13.88 15.82 -3.69
CA LYS A 75 13.62 16.00 -2.24
C LYS A 75 12.15 15.84 -1.83
N LYS A 76 11.21 16.08 -2.76
CA LYS A 76 9.75 15.97 -2.52
C LYS A 76 9.18 14.57 -2.79
N LYS A 77 10.01 13.61 -3.25
CA LYS A 77 9.55 12.24 -3.55
C LYS A 77 9.59 11.39 -2.29
N LYS A 78 8.51 10.69 -2.04
CA LYS A 78 8.37 9.70 -0.96
C LYS A 78 8.76 8.33 -1.48
N LEU A 79 9.53 7.60 -0.70
CA LEU A 79 9.99 6.25 -1.02
C LEU A 79 9.01 5.23 -0.43
N VAL A 80 8.61 4.27 -1.23
CA VAL A 80 7.70 3.18 -0.85
C VAL A 80 8.38 1.86 -1.18
N VAL A 81 8.34 0.92 -0.24
CA VAL A 81 8.63 -0.49 -0.49
C VAL A 81 7.32 -1.25 -0.66
N LEU A 82 7.26 -2.13 -1.65
CA LEU A 82 6.12 -3.00 -1.94
C LEU A 82 6.58 -4.45 -1.94
N ALA A 83 5.79 -5.33 -1.35
CA ALA A 83 5.94 -6.78 -1.45
C ALA A 83 4.65 -7.37 -2.02
N ILE A 84 4.78 -8.27 -2.97
CA ILE A 84 3.67 -9.00 -3.57
C ILE A 84 3.87 -10.50 -3.45
N GLU A 85 2.81 -11.21 -3.07
CA GLU A 85 2.75 -12.67 -3.12
C GLU A 85 2.17 -13.11 -4.46
N LYS A 86 2.86 -14.02 -5.14
CA LYS A 86 2.47 -14.49 -6.47
C LYS A 86 1.82 -15.86 -6.39
N THR A 87 0.72 -16.00 -7.12
CA THR A 87 0.04 -17.28 -7.32
C THR A 87 -0.16 -17.49 -8.81
N GLY A 88 0.57 -18.42 -9.41
CA GLY A 88 0.60 -18.60 -10.86
C GLY A 88 1.08 -17.32 -11.57
N LYS A 89 0.29 -16.81 -12.51
CA LYS A 89 0.54 -15.55 -13.24
C LYS A 89 -0.09 -14.32 -12.58
N GLY A 90 -0.61 -14.45 -11.35
CA GLY A 90 -1.32 -13.40 -10.65
C GLY A 90 -0.65 -12.97 -9.36
N ILE A 91 -1.25 -11.97 -8.72
CA ILE A 91 -0.89 -11.50 -7.38
C ILE A 91 -2.03 -11.84 -6.44
N SER A 92 -1.76 -12.66 -5.42
CA SER A 92 -2.75 -13.03 -4.41
C SER A 92 -2.88 -11.97 -3.31
N ARG A 93 -1.76 -11.40 -2.87
CA ARG A 93 -1.70 -10.43 -1.79
C ARG A 93 -0.57 -9.46 -1.98
N MET A 94 -0.70 -8.25 -1.42
CA MET A 94 0.36 -7.25 -1.39
C MET A 94 0.35 -6.45 -0.10
N TYR A 95 1.52 -5.97 0.29
CA TYR A 95 1.71 -4.98 1.36
C TYR A 95 2.70 -3.92 0.91
N GLY A 96 2.53 -2.70 1.42
CA GLY A 96 3.42 -1.59 1.12
C GLY A 96 3.66 -0.71 2.34
N LYS A 97 4.82 -0.07 2.39
CA LYS A 97 5.20 0.85 3.48
C LYS A 97 5.97 2.05 2.94
N GLU A 98 5.60 3.25 3.39
CA GLU A 98 6.44 4.43 3.21
C GLU A 98 7.68 4.28 4.10
N ILE A 99 8.87 4.42 3.52
CA ILE A 99 10.15 4.28 4.22
C ILE A 99 11.02 5.51 4.00
N ALA A 100 11.85 5.84 4.99
CA ALA A 100 12.74 6.99 4.88
C ALA A 100 13.92 6.73 3.92
N LYS A 101 14.44 5.51 3.91
CA LYS A 101 15.60 5.09 3.10
C LYS A 101 15.46 3.64 2.66
N ALA A 102 16.02 3.31 1.48
CA ALA A 102 16.13 1.93 1.00
C ALA A 102 17.40 1.25 1.54
N ASP A 103 17.58 1.27 2.87
CA ASP A 103 18.66 0.57 3.54
C ASP A 103 18.18 -0.74 4.18
N SER A 104 19.12 -1.57 4.62
CA SER A 104 18.80 -2.87 5.21
C SER A 104 17.95 -2.79 6.48
N LYS A 105 18.03 -1.69 7.23
CA LYS A 105 17.23 -1.48 8.44
C LYS A 105 15.75 -1.29 8.09
N HIS A 106 15.44 -0.35 7.19
CA HIS A 106 14.05 -0.04 6.83
C HIS A 106 13.41 -1.16 5.99
N LEU A 107 14.15 -1.68 5.00
CA LEU A 107 13.70 -2.82 4.19
C LEU A 107 13.51 -4.07 5.05
N GLY A 108 14.45 -4.36 5.96
CA GLY A 108 14.39 -5.50 6.86
C GLY A 108 13.25 -5.41 7.87
N SER A 109 12.95 -4.23 8.41
CA SER A 109 11.77 -4.02 9.28
C SER A 109 10.49 -4.37 8.53
N PHE A 110 10.30 -3.79 7.33
CA PHE A 110 9.13 -4.06 6.51
C PHE A 110 8.99 -5.54 6.16
N MET A 111 10.07 -6.17 5.70
CA MET A 111 10.04 -7.58 5.29
C MET A 111 9.73 -8.51 6.48
N LYS A 112 10.29 -8.26 7.66
CA LYS A 112 9.99 -9.03 8.89
C LYS A 112 8.54 -8.89 9.34
N GLU A 113 7.93 -7.73 9.10
CA GLU A 113 6.53 -7.45 9.47
C GLU A 113 5.52 -8.08 8.49
N THR A 114 5.95 -8.36 7.24
CA THR A 114 5.02 -8.69 6.16
C THR A 114 5.28 -10.01 5.45
N ILE A 115 6.48 -10.59 5.57
CA ILE A 115 6.88 -11.78 4.81
C ILE A 115 7.33 -12.90 5.75
N ASP A 116 6.86 -14.12 5.49
CA ASP A 116 7.33 -15.31 6.18
C ASP A 116 8.81 -15.57 5.86
N THR A 117 9.59 -15.95 6.86
CA THR A 117 11.02 -16.24 6.71
C THR A 117 11.32 -17.41 5.78
N LYS A 118 10.35 -18.31 5.56
CA LYS A 118 10.43 -19.47 4.65
C LYS A 118 10.02 -19.14 3.21
N ALA A 119 9.52 -17.92 2.94
CA ALA A 119 9.12 -17.52 1.59
C ALA A 119 10.31 -17.48 0.64
N ASN A 120 10.07 -17.79 -0.64
CA ASN A 120 11.03 -17.62 -1.73
C ASN A 120 10.97 -16.17 -2.21
N ILE A 121 11.90 -15.35 -1.77
CA ILE A 121 11.88 -13.91 -2.00
C ILE A 121 12.78 -13.56 -3.18
N LYS A 122 12.25 -12.76 -4.12
CA LYS A 122 13.01 -12.18 -5.23
C LYS A 122 13.08 -10.67 -5.06
N THR A 123 14.28 -10.12 -5.17
CA THR A 123 14.53 -8.67 -5.17
C THR A 123 15.50 -8.33 -6.30
N ASP A 124 15.58 -7.05 -6.65
CA ASP A 124 16.66 -6.59 -7.50
C ASP A 124 18.03 -6.67 -6.80
N ARG A 125 19.12 -6.27 -7.48
CA ARG A 125 20.48 -6.30 -6.95
C ARG A 125 20.82 -5.12 -6.03
N TRP A 126 19.83 -4.39 -5.53
CA TRP A 126 20.09 -3.28 -4.62
C TRP A 126 20.84 -3.73 -3.36
N LEU A 127 21.86 -2.95 -2.97
CA LEU A 127 22.77 -3.31 -1.86
C LEU A 127 22.04 -3.43 -0.52
N GLY A 128 20.94 -2.70 -0.32
CA GLY A 128 20.13 -2.75 0.90
C GLY A 128 19.56 -4.13 1.24
N TYR A 129 19.39 -5.01 0.24
CA TYR A 129 18.90 -6.37 0.46
C TYR A 129 19.97 -7.38 0.86
N ARG A 130 21.27 -7.11 0.61
CA ARG A 130 22.35 -8.08 0.86
C ARG A 130 22.38 -8.62 2.31
N PRO A 131 22.35 -7.77 3.36
CA PRO A 131 22.38 -8.26 4.74
C PRO A 131 21.16 -9.08 5.13
N LEU A 132 20.02 -8.91 4.41
CA LEU A 132 18.76 -9.58 4.74
C LEU A 132 18.77 -11.08 4.39
N LYS A 133 19.74 -11.55 3.58
CA LYS A 133 19.99 -12.98 3.33
C LYS A 133 20.28 -13.77 4.61
N ASN A 134 20.79 -13.11 5.65
CA ASN A 134 21.00 -13.76 6.94
C ASN A 134 19.68 -14.11 7.64
N THR A 135 18.64 -13.32 7.43
CA THR A 135 17.29 -13.54 8.00
C THR A 135 16.42 -14.37 7.07
N PHE A 136 16.44 -14.06 5.77
CA PHE A 136 15.62 -14.72 4.74
C PHE A 136 16.52 -15.61 3.89
N LYS A 137 16.61 -16.89 4.26
CA LYS A 137 17.54 -17.82 3.62
C LYS A 137 17.26 -18.07 2.13
N ASN A 138 16.00 -17.94 1.72
CA ASN A 138 15.55 -18.10 0.34
C ASN A 138 15.47 -16.76 -0.42
N LEU A 139 16.21 -15.73 0.00
CA LEU A 139 16.26 -14.45 -0.68
C LEU A 139 17.24 -14.51 -1.86
N LEU A 140 16.70 -14.37 -3.07
CA LEU A 140 17.42 -14.32 -4.32
C LEU A 140 17.44 -12.89 -4.88
N GLN A 141 18.65 -12.37 -5.07
CA GLN A 141 18.84 -11.09 -5.78
C GLN A 141 19.14 -11.36 -7.24
N ILE A 142 18.32 -10.84 -8.14
CA ILE A 142 18.49 -10.98 -9.58
C ILE A 142 18.55 -9.62 -10.25
N ASP A 143 19.11 -9.56 -11.45
CA ASP A 143 19.10 -8.34 -12.24
C ASP A 143 17.66 -7.98 -12.61
N SER A 144 17.32 -6.66 -12.63
CA SER A 144 15.97 -6.21 -13.01
C SER A 144 15.61 -6.54 -14.46
N GLY A 145 16.62 -6.81 -15.29
CA GLY A 145 16.45 -7.10 -16.70
C GLY A 145 16.14 -5.84 -17.52
N LYS A 146 16.12 -6.01 -18.86
CA LYS A 146 15.82 -4.92 -19.78
C LYS A 146 14.42 -4.38 -19.50
N LYS A 147 14.30 -3.09 -19.12
CA LYS A 147 13.06 -2.42 -18.75
C LYS A 147 12.30 -3.11 -17.58
N GLY A 148 13.01 -3.78 -16.67
CA GLY A 148 12.37 -4.48 -15.55
C GLY A 148 11.70 -5.81 -15.91
N GLY A 149 12.07 -6.43 -17.03
CA GLY A 149 11.42 -7.63 -17.56
C GLY A 149 11.46 -8.86 -16.65
N ASN A 150 12.34 -8.88 -15.64
CA ASN A 150 12.42 -9.98 -14.68
C ASN A 150 11.44 -9.84 -13.49
N PHE A 151 10.72 -8.70 -13.40
CA PHE A 151 9.77 -8.39 -12.33
C PHE A 151 8.44 -7.81 -12.87
N PRO A 152 7.79 -8.44 -13.86
CA PRO A 152 6.64 -7.85 -14.56
C PRO A 152 5.43 -7.65 -13.62
N GLU A 153 5.19 -8.56 -12.68
CA GLU A 153 4.04 -8.50 -11.77
C GLU A 153 4.15 -7.33 -10.80
N ILE A 154 5.30 -7.18 -10.13
CA ILE A 154 5.47 -6.10 -9.15
C ILE A 154 5.51 -4.73 -9.83
N HIS A 155 6.16 -4.60 -10.99
CA HIS A 155 6.15 -3.36 -11.76
C HIS A 155 4.74 -2.97 -12.21
N ARG A 156 3.92 -3.95 -12.64
CA ARG A 156 2.50 -3.73 -12.94
C ARG A 156 1.74 -3.27 -11.69
N ALA A 157 1.97 -3.88 -10.52
CA ALA A 157 1.35 -3.48 -9.26
C ALA A 157 1.73 -2.03 -8.88
N ILE A 158 3.00 -1.67 -9.01
CA ILE A 158 3.50 -0.31 -8.78
C ILE A 158 2.83 0.70 -9.73
N MET A 159 2.74 0.37 -11.02
CA MET A 159 2.07 1.22 -12.00
C MET A 159 0.59 1.43 -11.68
N LEU A 160 -0.13 0.37 -11.33
CA LEU A 160 -1.54 0.44 -10.97
C LEU A 160 -1.76 1.27 -9.70
N PHE A 161 -0.92 1.11 -8.69
CA PHE A 161 -0.96 1.95 -7.48
C PHE A 161 -0.75 3.44 -7.80
N LYS A 162 0.29 3.76 -8.57
CA LYS A 162 0.59 5.14 -8.97
C LYS A 162 -0.55 5.76 -9.80
N SER A 163 -1.16 4.98 -10.68
CA SER A 163 -2.30 5.42 -11.51
C SER A 163 -3.54 5.66 -10.64
N TRP A 164 -3.84 4.73 -9.73
CA TRP A 164 -4.94 4.89 -8.78
C TRP A 164 -4.78 6.14 -7.91
N LEU A 165 -3.59 6.33 -7.34
CA LEU A 165 -3.30 7.47 -6.48
C LEU A 165 -3.47 8.80 -7.23
N ARG A 166 -2.92 8.92 -8.45
CA ARG A 166 -3.06 10.12 -9.29
C ARG A 166 -4.50 10.41 -9.69
N GLY A 167 -5.31 9.40 -9.91
CA GLY A 167 -6.70 9.55 -10.31
C GLY A 167 -7.60 10.13 -9.21
N ILE A 168 -7.16 10.10 -7.95
CA ILE A 168 -7.96 10.57 -6.80
C ILE A 168 -7.28 11.75 -6.10
N HIS A 169 -5.96 11.76 -6.03
CA HIS A 169 -5.19 12.69 -5.22
C HIS A 169 -3.97 13.22 -5.97
N HIS A 170 -3.96 14.54 -6.24
CA HIS A 170 -2.82 15.20 -6.88
C HIS A 170 -1.64 15.40 -5.92
N SER A 171 -1.91 15.56 -4.62
CA SER A 171 -0.90 15.72 -3.57
C SER A 171 -1.33 14.95 -2.31
N VAL A 172 -0.39 14.24 -1.70
CA VAL A 172 -0.66 13.36 -0.56
C VAL A 172 0.38 13.58 0.53
N ASN A 173 -0.03 14.22 1.63
CA ASN A 173 0.84 14.44 2.79
C ASN A 173 1.10 13.15 3.57
N ASP A 174 0.05 12.36 3.81
CA ASP A 174 0.12 11.07 4.50
C ASP A 174 -0.06 9.92 3.49
N LEU A 175 1.04 9.55 2.85
CA LEU A 175 1.03 8.52 1.81
C LEU A 175 0.72 7.14 2.38
N GLN A 176 1.15 6.84 3.63
CA GLN A 176 0.93 5.52 4.23
C GLN A 176 -0.55 5.15 4.29
N ALA A 177 -1.42 6.06 4.69
CA ALA A 177 -2.85 5.77 4.74
C ALA A 177 -3.45 5.41 3.37
N TYR A 178 -2.93 5.97 2.29
CA TYR A 178 -3.35 5.59 0.92
C TYR A 178 -2.76 4.26 0.47
N ILE A 179 -1.54 3.94 0.89
CA ILE A 179 -0.96 2.60 0.70
C ILE A 179 -1.84 1.56 1.40
N ASP A 180 -2.24 1.82 2.65
CA ASP A 180 -3.10 0.94 3.44
C ASP A 180 -4.49 0.77 2.80
N GLU A 181 -5.12 1.86 2.34
CA GLU A 181 -6.39 1.79 1.61
C GLU A 181 -6.25 0.95 0.34
N TYR A 182 -5.19 1.17 -0.46
CA TYR A 182 -4.99 0.45 -1.71
C TYR A 182 -4.74 -1.05 -1.49
N THR A 183 -3.82 -1.39 -0.59
CA THR A 183 -3.49 -2.80 -0.28
C THR A 183 -4.66 -3.51 0.39
N TYR A 184 -5.41 -2.84 1.27
CA TYR A 184 -6.63 -3.38 1.86
C TYR A 184 -7.65 -3.78 0.79
N ARG A 185 -7.92 -2.89 -0.17
CA ARG A 185 -8.87 -3.14 -1.28
C ARG A 185 -8.38 -4.24 -2.19
N PHE A 186 -7.09 -4.21 -2.56
CA PHE A 186 -6.49 -5.24 -3.39
C PHE A 186 -6.62 -6.62 -2.76
N ASN A 187 -6.21 -6.75 -1.51
CA ASN A 187 -6.22 -8.03 -0.78
C ASN A 187 -7.64 -8.58 -0.52
N ARG A 188 -8.68 -7.78 -0.78
CA ARG A 188 -10.10 -8.14 -0.55
C ARG A 188 -10.98 -7.99 -1.78
N HIS A 189 -10.38 -7.84 -2.96
CA HIS A 189 -11.15 -7.60 -4.19
C HIS A 189 -12.16 -8.73 -4.52
N LEU A 190 -11.88 -9.96 -4.07
CA LEU A 190 -12.78 -11.10 -4.25
C LEU A 190 -13.93 -11.12 -3.22
N MET A 191 -13.84 -10.36 -2.12
CA MET A 191 -14.87 -10.32 -1.08
C MET A 191 -16.14 -9.55 -1.48
N LYS A 192 -16.08 -8.76 -2.57
CA LYS A 192 -17.23 -7.96 -3.07
C LYS A 192 -17.90 -7.16 -1.94
N THR A 193 -19.22 -7.38 -1.72
CA THR A 193 -20.01 -6.70 -0.69
C THR A 193 -19.53 -6.99 0.74
N ALA A 194 -18.99 -8.17 1.01
CA ALA A 194 -18.45 -8.54 2.32
C ALA A 194 -17.25 -7.67 2.75
N THR A 195 -16.65 -6.91 1.84
CA THR A 195 -15.60 -5.92 2.17
C THR A 195 -16.12 -4.85 3.13
N PHE A 196 -17.36 -4.41 2.98
CA PHE A 196 -18.00 -3.44 3.88
C PHE A 196 -18.16 -4.00 5.30
N GLU A 197 -18.70 -5.20 5.45
CA GLU A 197 -18.84 -5.85 6.75
C GLU A 197 -17.48 -6.08 7.43
N ASN A 198 -16.49 -6.54 6.67
CA ASN A 198 -15.13 -6.70 7.16
C ASN A 198 -14.58 -5.39 7.71
N LEU A 199 -14.80 -4.29 6.99
CA LEU A 199 -14.33 -2.96 7.40
C LEU A 199 -15.02 -2.48 8.68
N ILE A 200 -16.34 -2.66 8.79
CA ILE A 200 -17.09 -2.34 10.02
C ILE A 200 -16.54 -3.14 11.21
N ARG A 201 -16.35 -4.45 11.07
CA ARG A 201 -15.77 -5.30 12.12
C ARG A 201 -14.38 -4.82 12.56
N ARG A 202 -13.57 -4.37 11.63
CA ARG A 202 -12.24 -3.82 11.92
C ARG A 202 -12.31 -2.47 12.64
N MET A 203 -13.24 -1.59 12.23
CA MET A 203 -13.45 -0.31 12.89
C MET A 203 -13.91 -0.46 14.34
N ILE A 204 -14.79 -1.44 14.63
CA ILE A 204 -15.25 -1.73 16.00
C ILE A 204 -14.08 -2.20 16.88
N LYS A 205 -13.15 -2.99 16.32
CA LYS A 205 -11.98 -3.52 17.04
C LYS A 205 -10.80 -2.53 17.11
N ALA A 206 -10.79 -1.51 16.27
CA ALA A 206 -9.70 -0.53 16.23
C ALA A 206 -9.71 0.36 17.48
N LYS A 207 -8.52 0.72 17.97
CA LYS A 207 -8.39 1.74 19.00
C LYS A 207 -8.92 3.08 18.48
N PRO A 208 -9.52 3.93 19.35
CA PRO A 208 -9.94 5.27 18.95
C PRO A 208 -8.79 6.03 18.29
N TYR A 209 -9.06 6.60 17.12
CA TYR A 209 -8.09 7.39 16.37
C TYR A 209 -8.52 8.86 16.35
N TYR A 210 -7.72 9.71 16.97
CA TYR A 210 -7.93 11.15 17.05
C TYR A 210 -6.95 11.84 16.10
N LEU A 211 -7.47 12.56 15.12
CA LEU A 211 -6.70 13.49 14.30
C LEU A 211 -6.70 14.81 15.05
N TYR A 212 -5.56 15.17 15.61
CA TYR A 212 -5.37 16.52 16.15
C TYR A 212 -5.41 17.51 14.98
N ALA A 213 -6.22 18.54 15.12
CA ALA A 213 -6.43 19.59 14.13
C ALA A 213 -5.19 20.53 14.05
#